data_892b8be1c7b922eecb20cf9c0fad2ebc
#
_entry.id   892b8be1c7b922eecb20cf9c0fad2ebc
#
_cell.length_a   1.000
_cell.length_b   1.000
_cell.length_c   1.000
_cell.angle_alpha   90.00
_cell.angle_beta   90.00
_cell.angle_gamma   90.00
#
_symmetry.space_group_name_H-M   'P 1'
#
loop_
_entity.id
_entity.type
_entity.pdbx_description
1 polymer ?
#
loop_
_entity_poly.entity_id
_entity_poly.type
_entity_poly.pdbx_seq_one_letter_code
_entity_poly.pdbx_strand_id
1 'polypeptide(L)'
;MTDGGVNTDKLFDGSQIVIGRGAQADVYSFRGYAYKVYRPAYPVEWIEFEKRQQSEINRAGLSPVKYYDTADPHIVKMDLITGDTLEKKMLDGFTGGFDMLAEMFRKVHQADPSDIKMPRLIETAGIGLGEEEKEKIIPVIERLSS
;
A
#
# COMPACT_ATOMS: atom_id res chain seq x y z
N MET A 1 -31.92 3.00 -1.69
CA MET A 1 -30.56 2.57 -2.17
C MET A 1 -29.55 3.33 -1.35
N THR A 2 -28.97 2.68 -0.37
CA THR A 2 -27.86 3.26 0.37
C THR A 2 -26.65 3.20 -0.53
N ASP A 3 -26.23 4.36 -1.00
CA ASP A 3 -24.94 4.58 -1.66
C ASP A 3 -23.86 3.99 -0.73
N GLY A 4 -23.18 2.96 -1.18
CA GLY A 4 -22.14 2.23 -0.44
C GLY A 4 -20.86 3.05 -0.30
N GLY A 5 -20.98 4.32 0.06
CA GLY A 5 -19.88 5.21 0.31
C GLY A 5 -19.03 4.73 1.49
N VAL A 6 -17.70 4.82 1.35
CA VAL A 6 -16.76 4.58 2.46
C VAL A 6 -17.13 5.48 3.63
N ASN A 7 -17.30 4.89 4.82
CA ASN A 7 -17.88 5.59 5.97
C ASN A 7 -16.84 6.47 6.69
N THR A 8 -16.45 7.55 6.04
CA THR A 8 -15.48 8.53 6.60
C THR A 8 -16.10 9.41 7.69
N ASP A 9 -17.43 9.59 7.70
CA ASP A 9 -18.13 10.48 8.64
C ASP A 9 -18.07 9.99 10.09
N LYS A 10 -17.90 8.68 10.29
CA LYS A 10 -17.70 8.10 11.62
C LYS A 10 -16.24 8.15 12.08
N LEU A 11 -15.31 8.32 11.17
CA LEU A 11 -13.87 8.31 11.46
C LEU A 11 -13.34 9.72 11.69
N PHE A 12 -13.75 10.67 10.85
CA PHE A 12 -13.24 12.03 10.86
C PHE A 12 -14.24 13.02 11.50
N ASP A 13 -13.71 14.01 12.17
CA ASP A 13 -14.49 15.08 12.84
C ASP A 13 -14.40 16.43 12.09
N GLY A 14 -13.86 16.43 10.86
CA GLY A 14 -13.66 17.63 10.04
C GLY A 14 -12.28 18.27 10.20
N SER A 15 -11.46 17.81 11.15
CA SER A 15 -10.08 18.34 11.34
C SER A 15 -9.01 17.59 10.55
N GLN A 16 -9.38 16.58 9.77
CA GLN A 16 -8.45 15.84 8.93
C GLN A 16 -7.89 16.73 7.80
N ILE A 17 -6.63 16.50 7.46
CA ILE A 17 -5.93 17.24 6.41
C ILE A 17 -5.58 16.26 5.28
N VAL A 18 -5.94 16.60 4.04
CA VAL A 18 -5.52 15.84 2.86
C VAL A 18 -4.02 16.01 2.67
N ILE A 19 -3.26 14.92 2.68
CA ILE A 19 -1.81 14.89 2.47
C ILE A 19 -1.42 14.17 1.18
N GLY A 20 -2.34 13.48 0.51
CA GLY A 20 -2.13 12.84 -0.77
C GLY A 20 -3.43 12.56 -1.50
N ARG A 21 -3.41 12.64 -2.83
CA ARG A 21 -4.53 12.27 -3.70
C ARG A 21 -4.02 11.34 -4.80
N GLY A 22 -4.69 10.22 -4.97
CA GLY A 22 -4.38 9.24 -6.00
C GLY A 22 -5.62 8.73 -6.73
N ALA A 23 -5.41 7.96 -7.79
CA ALA A 23 -6.50 7.38 -8.57
C ALA A 23 -7.34 6.39 -7.74
N GLN A 24 -6.71 5.62 -6.88
CA GLN A 24 -7.34 4.54 -6.12
C GLN A 24 -7.76 4.95 -4.71
N ALA A 25 -7.05 5.90 -4.10
CA ALA A 25 -7.26 6.33 -2.72
C ALA A 25 -6.79 7.77 -2.50
N ASP A 26 -7.37 8.41 -1.49
CA ASP A 26 -6.85 9.64 -0.91
C ASP A 26 -6.23 9.34 0.46
N VAL A 27 -5.22 10.12 0.85
CA VAL A 27 -4.55 9.99 2.14
C VAL A 27 -4.80 11.23 2.98
N TYR A 28 -5.23 11.01 4.21
CA TYR A 28 -5.51 12.06 5.18
C TYR A 28 -4.60 11.91 6.40
N SER A 29 -4.12 13.04 6.92
CA SER A 29 -3.53 13.12 8.26
C SER A 29 -4.62 13.44 9.27
N PHE A 30 -4.71 12.66 10.35
CA PHE A 30 -5.70 12.85 11.42
C PHE A 30 -5.18 12.26 12.73
N ARG A 31 -5.20 13.07 13.79
CA ARG A 31 -4.81 12.67 15.15
C ARG A 31 -3.49 11.89 15.24
N GLY A 32 -2.45 12.35 14.50
CA GLY A 32 -1.12 11.78 14.53
C GLY A 32 -0.92 10.50 13.69
N TYR A 33 -1.92 10.11 12.91
CA TYR A 33 -1.85 8.98 11.98
C TYR A 33 -2.18 9.43 10.56
N ALA A 34 -1.78 8.62 9.58
CA ALA A 34 -2.25 8.72 8.22
C ALA A 34 -3.38 7.70 7.97
N TYR A 35 -4.36 8.09 7.17
CA TYR A 35 -5.49 7.25 6.79
C TYR A 35 -5.60 7.23 5.28
N LYS A 36 -5.41 6.06 4.69
CA LYS A 36 -5.59 5.81 3.26
C LYS A 36 -7.02 5.35 3.03
N VAL A 37 -7.81 6.18 2.38
CA VAL A 37 -9.23 5.95 2.11
C VAL A 37 -9.36 5.58 0.64
N TYR A 38 -9.65 4.32 0.38
CA TYR A 38 -9.80 3.78 -0.96
C TYR A 38 -11.16 4.15 -1.55
N ARG A 39 -11.22 4.23 -2.88
CA ARG A 39 -12.50 4.40 -3.57
C ARG A 39 -13.41 3.20 -3.30
N PRO A 40 -14.74 3.37 -3.20
CA PRO A 40 -15.67 2.26 -2.93
C PRO A 40 -15.58 1.11 -3.93
N ALA A 41 -15.23 1.40 -5.18
CA ALA A 41 -15.07 0.41 -6.22
C ALA A 41 -13.72 -0.34 -6.18
N TYR A 42 -12.78 0.05 -5.31
CA TYR A 42 -11.49 -0.64 -5.19
C TYR A 42 -11.68 -1.96 -4.43
N PRO A 43 -11.22 -3.11 -4.98
CA PRO A 43 -11.45 -4.40 -4.36
C PRO A 43 -10.81 -4.53 -2.98
N VAL A 44 -11.56 -4.98 -1.99
CA VAL A 44 -11.07 -5.20 -0.61
C VAL A 44 -9.92 -6.22 -0.58
N GLU A 45 -9.95 -7.21 -1.46
CA GLU A 45 -8.90 -8.22 -1.58
C GLU A 45 -7.53 -7.61 -1.92
N TRP A 46 -7.50 -6.54 -2.72
CA TRP A 46 -6.28 -5.80 -3.01
C TRP A 46 -5.79 -4.99 -1.81
N ILE A 47 -6.71 -4.45 -1.01
CA ILE A 47 -6.36 -3.75 0.23
C ILE A 47 -5.75 -4.74 1.25
N GLU A 48 -6.39 -5.89 1.42
CA GLU A 48 -5.88 -6.96 2.29
C GLU A 48 -4.52 -7.50 1.81
N PHE A 49 -4.33 -7.60 0.50
CA PHE A 49 -3.05 -7.96 -0.08
C PHE A 49 -1.96 -6.91 0.25
N GLU A 50 -2.24 -5.62 0.06
CA GLU A 50 -1.30 -4.54 0.40
C GLU A 50 -0.94 -4.56 1.90
N LYS A 51 -1.90 -4.77 2.79
CA LYS A 51 -1.67 -4.87 4.22
C LYS A 51 -0.76 -6.05 4.58
N ARG A 52 -0.97 -7.20 3.96
CA ARG A 52 -0.09 -8.38 4.14
C ARG A 52 1.33 -8.09 3.65
N GLN A 53 1.48 -7.50 2.48
CA GLN A 53 2.80 -7.10 1.97
C GLN A 53 3.52 -6.16 2.93
N GLN A 54 2.81 -5.14 3.45
CA GLN A 54 3.40 -4.20 4.39
C GLN A 54 3.85 -4.90 5.68
N SER A 55 3.06 -5.84 6.19
CA SER A 55 3.43 -6.64 7.37
C SER A 55 4.72 -7.45 7.12
N GLU A 56 4.86 -8.08 5.95
CA GLU A 56 6.07 -8.83 5.61
C GLU A 56 7.29 -7.91 5.44
N ILE A 57 7.12 -6.73 4.83
CA ILE A 57 8.16 -5.72 4.70
C ILE A 57 8.61 -5.21 6.08
N ASN A 58 7.67 -4.99 7.02
CA ASN A 58 8.00 -4.64 8.41
C ASN A 58 8.79 -5.76 9.09
N ARG A 59 8.36 -7.01 8.94
CA ARG A 59 9.05 -8.16 9.52
C ARG A 59 10.47 -8.33 9.00
N ALA A 60 10.69 -8.05 7.72
CA ALA A 60 12.02 -8.04 7.10
C ALA A 60 12.87 -6.82 7.49
N GLY A 61 12.34 -5.88 8.29
CA GLY A 61 13.06 -4.68 8.72
C GLY A 61 13.31 -3.64 7.61
N LEU A 62 12.59 -3.75 6.48
CA LEU A 62 12.76 -2.87 5.32
C LEU A 62 11.96 -1.56 5.42
N SER A 63 10.92 -1.52 6.24
CA SER A 63 10.14 -0.31 6.50
C SER A 63 9.67 -0.26 7.96
N PRO A 64 9.75 0.89 8.64
CA PRO A 64 9.20 1.05 9.98
C PRO A 64 7.70 1.31 9.99
N VAL A 65 7.10 1.71 8.86
CA VAL A 65 5.68 2.11 8.76
C VAL A 65 4.77 0.91 8.97
N LYS A 66 3.91 0.98 9.98
CA LYS A 66 2.92 -0.07 10.27
C LYS A 66 1.55 0.32 9.73
N TYR A 67 0.81 -0.70 9.30
CA TYR A 67 -0.59 -0.60 8.92
C TYR A 67 -1.47 -1.18 10.01
N TYR A 68 -2.63 -0.59 10.21
CA TYR A 68 -3.60 -0.99 11.21
C TYR A 68 -4.98 -1.08 10.59
N ASP A 69 -5.78 -2.01 11.10
CA ASP A 69 -7.17 -2.15 10.68
C ASP A 69 -8.04 -1.01 11.21
N THR A 70 -9.10 -0.72 10.48
CA THR A 70 -10.19 0.15 10.91
C THR A 70 -11.52 -0.61 10.86
N ALA A 71 -12.60 0.03 11.28
CA ALA A 71 -13.93 -0.55 11.18
C ALA A 71 -14.44 -0.66 9.73
N ASP A 72 -13.86 0.10 8.81
CA ASP A 72 -14.19 0.06 7.37
C ASP A 72 -13.07 -0.60 6.59
N PRO A 73 -13.32 -1.68 5.82
CA PRO A 73 -12.28 -2.38 5.07
C PRO A 73 -11.64 -1.54 3.96
N HIS A 74 -12.29 -0.44 3.53
CA HIS A 74 -11.72 0.51 2.56
C HIS A 74 -10.86 1.59 3.19
N ILE A 75 -10.65 1.56 4.51
CA ILE A 75 -9.81 2.53 5.21
C ILE A 75 -8.68 1.82 5.93
N VAL A 76 -7.46 2.14 5.55
CA VAL A 76 -6.24 1.67 6.23
C VAL A 76 -5.65 2.81 7.05
N LYS A 77 -5.53 2.60 8.35
CA LYS A 77 -4.78 3.48 9.24
C LYS A 77 -3.30 3.09 9.17
N MET A 78 -2.39 4.06 9.18
CA MET A 78 -0.95 3.79 9.13
C MET A 78 -0.18 4.85 9.92
N ASP A 79 1.06 4.53 10.27
CA ASP A 79 1.96 5.48 10.89
C ASP A 79 2.14 6.71 9.98
N LEU A 80 2.05 7.90 10.57
CA LEU A 80 2.30 9.14 9.85
C LEU A 80 3.79 9.43 9.80
N ILE A 81 4.34 9.45 8.60
CA ILE A 81 5.70 9.94 8.38
C ILE A 81 5.64 11.45 8.15
N THR A 82 6.38 12.18 8.97
CA THR A 82 6.52 13.63 8.86
C THR A 82 7.88 13.98 8.26
N GLY A 83 7.93 15.04 7.50
CA GLY A 83 9.14 15.53 6.84
C GLY A 83 8.99 15.61 5.33
N ASP A 84 10.02 16.11 4.69
CA ASP A 84 10.08 16.26 3.24
C ASP A 84 10.42 14.93 2.57
N THR A 85 9.91 14.73 1.35
CA THR A 85 10.31 13.61 0.49
C THR A 85 11.80 13.75 0.09
N LEU A 86 12.43 12.63 -0.24
CA LEU A 86 13.79 12.64 -0.75
C LEU A 86 13.90 13.48 -2.03
N GLU A 87 12.92 13.36 -2.93
CA GLU A 87 12.82 14.17 -4.13
C GLU A 87 12.87 15.67 -3.82
N LYS A 88 12.00 16.14 -2.89
CA LYS A 88 12.00 17.57 -2.50
C LYS A 88 13.35 17.99 -1.95
N LYS A 89 13.96 17.19 -1.06
CA LYS A 89 15.28 17.49 -0.51
C LYS A 89 16.36 17.59 -1.59
N MET A 90 16.34 16.69 -2.58
CA MET A 90 17.29 16.73 -3.69
C MET A 90 17.07 17.96 -4.58
N LEU A 91 15.82 18.34 -4.85
CA LEU A 91 15.50 19.58 -5.56
C LEU A 91 15.94 20.84 -4.78
N ASP A 92 15.89 20.79 -3.46
CA ASP A 92 16.36 21.85 -2.55
C ASP A 92 17.90 21.84 -2.35
N GLY A 93 18.64 20.98 -3.09
CA GLY A 93 20.10 20.96 -3.11
C GLY A 93 20.77 19.90 -2.24
N PHE A 94 20.01 18.95 -1.69
CA PHE A 94 20.61 17.82 -0.96
C PHE A 94 21.35 16.87 -1.91
N THR A 95 22.66 16.70 -1.74
CA THR A 95 23.53 15.91 -2.63
C THR A 95 23.65 14.44 -2.25
N GLY A 96 23.28 14.06 -1.03
CA GLY A 96 23.37 12.67 -0.53
C GLY A 96 22.23 11.74 -0.98
N GLY A 97 21.33 12.19 -1.85
CA GLY A 97 20.13 11.44 -2.23
C GLY A 97 20.42 10.13 -2.93
N PHE A 98 21.39 10.12 -3.85
CA PHE A 98 21.78 8.89 -4.57
C PHE A 98 22.44 7.87 -3.65
N ASP A 99 23.28 8.31 -2.71
CA ASP A 99 23.90 7.40 -1.74
C ASP A 99 22.84 6.77 -0.82
N MET A 100 21.83 7.55 -0.39
CA MET A 100 20.69 7.03 0.37
C MET A 100 19.87 6.00 -0.42
N LEU A 101 19.61 6.26 -1.70
CA LEU A 101 18.91 5.33 -2.58
C LEU A 101 19.73 4.05 -2.78
N ALA A 102 21.02 4.17 -3.05
CA ALA A 102 21.92 3.02 -3.21
C ALA A 102 21.95 2.14 -1.95
N GLU A 103 21.99 2.76 -0.76
CA GLU A 103 21.95 2.03 0.50
C GLU A 103 20.61 1.32 0.71
N MET A 104 19.51 1.98 0.38
CA MET A 104 18.18 1.39 0.48
C MET A 104 18.04 0.20 -0.46
N PHE A 105 18.47 0.32 -1.73
CA PHE A 105 18.49 -0.81 -2.67
C PHE A 105 19.37 -1.95 -2.19
N ARG A 106 20.52 -1.65 -1.62
CA ARG A 106 21.42 -2.68 -1.05
C ARG A 106 20.73 -3.45 0.07
N LYS A 107 20.04 -2.77 0.98
CA LYS A 107 19.25 -3.41 2.06
C LYS A 107 18.15 -4.32 1.50
N VAL A 108 17.41 -3.85 0.50
CA VAL A 108 16.37 -4.66 -0.15
C VAL A 108 16.96 -5.92 -0.79
N HIS A 109 18.09 -5.80 -1.52
CA HIS A 109 18.74 -6.95 -2.17
C HIS A 109 19.42 -7.92 -1.19
N GLN A 110 19.78 -7.45 0.00
CA GLN A 110 20.37 -8.29 1.06
C GLN A 110 19.32 -8.95 1.95
N ALA A 111 18.05 -8.51 1.88
CA ALA A 111 16.98 -9.13 2.65
C ALA A 111 16.80 -10.59 2.20
N ASP A 112 16.68 -11.49 3.17
CA ASP A 112 16.40 -12.89 2.88
C ASP A 112 14.93 -13.03 2.43
N PRO A 113 14.65 -13.40 1.18
CA PRO A 113 13.29 -13.53 0.69
C PRO A 113 12.55 -14.74 1.29
N SER A 114 13.26 -15.69 1.91
CA SER A 114 12.65 -16.87 2.54
C SER A 114 11.75 -16.51 3.73
N ASP A 115 12.01 -15.37 4.38
CA ASP A 115 11.18 -14.83 5.45
C ASP A 115 10.01 -13.99 4.95
N ILE A 116 10.00 -13.63 3.68
CA ILE A 116 8.96 -12.81 3.06
C ILE A 116 7.92 -13.74 2.44
N LYS A 117 6.82 -13.97 3.15
CA LYS A 117 5.68 -14.75 2.65
C LYS A 117 4.83 -13.93 1.69
N MET A 118 5.39 -13.61 0.53
CA MET A 118 4.63 -12.96 -0.54
C MET A 118 3.76 -14.00 -1.27
N PRO A 119 2.50 -13.70 -1.56
CA PRO A 119 1.70 -14.57 -2.40
C PRO A 119 2.32 -14.64 -3.80
N ARG A 120 2.28 -15.84 -4.39
CA ARG A 120 2.75 -16.01 -5.77
C ARG A 120 1.89 -15.20 -6.73
N LEU A 121 2.44 -14.85 -7.89
CA LEU A 121 1.71 -14.11 -8.91
C LEU A 121 0.37 -14.78 -9.26
N ILE A 122 0.36 -16.12 -9.35
CA ILE A 122 -0.86 -16.90 -9.65
C ILE A 122 -1.97 -16.71 -8.60
N GLU A 123 -1.60 -16.47 -7.34
CA GLU A 123 -2.56 -16.30 -6.24
C GLU A 123 -3.22 -14.92 -6.27
N THR A 124 -2.60 -13.94 -6.92
CA THR A 124 -3.07 -12.55 -7.00
C THR A 124 -3.61 -12.17 -8.36
N ALA A 125 -3.25 -12.91 -9.41
CA ALA A 125 -3.60 -12.59 -10.79
C ALA A 125 -5.12 -12.56 -11.07
N GLY A 126 -5.91 -13.28 -10.27
CA GLY A 126 -7.37 -13.30 -10.40
C GLY A 126 -8.10 -12.26 -9.57
N ILE A 127 -7.40 -11.50 -8.72
CA ILE A 127 -8.05 -10.49 -7.84
C ILE A 127 -8.58 -9.33 -8.70
N GLY A 128 -9.88 -9.05 -8.56
CA GLY A 128 -10.55 -7.98 -9.31
C GLY A 128 -10.91 -8.30 -10.75
N LEU A 129 -10.63 -9.52 -11.24
CA LEU A 129 -11.02 -9.98 -12.57
C LEU A 129 -12.32 -10.76 -12.55
N GLY A 130 -13.11 -10.64 -13.63
CA GLY A 130 -14.26 -11.51 -13.88
C GLY A 130 -13.83 -12.93 -14.23
N GLU A 131 -14.76 -13.89 -14.16
CA GLU A 131 -14.45 -15.31 -14.43
C GLU A 131 -13.93 -15.53 -15.86
N GLU A 132 -14.48 -14.86 -16.87
CA GLU A 132 -14.02 -14.95 -18.25
C GLU A 132 -12.57 -14.45 -18.42
N GLU A 133 -12.20 -13.40 -17.70
CA GLU A 133 -10.83 -12.85 -17.72
C GLU A 133 -9.85 -13.78 -17.02
N LYS A 134 -10.26 -14.39 -15.89
CA LYS A 134 -9.46 -15.38 -15.17
C LYS A 134 -9.16 -16.60 -16.04
N GLU A 135 -10.16 -17.13 -16.75
CA GLU A 135 -10.00 -18.28 -17.66
C GLU A 135 -8.94 -18.03 -18.74
N LYS A 136 -8.80 -16.79 -19.19
CA LYS A 136 -7.81 -16.40 -20.20
C LYS A 136 -6.40 -16.18 -19.63
N ILE A 137 -6.30 -15.58 -18.44
CA ILE A 137 -5.03 -15.11 -17.88
C ILE A 137 -4.33 -16.18 -17.06
N ILE A 138 -5.05 -16.96 -16.24
CA ILE A 138 -4.46 -17.95 -15.35
C ILE A 138 -3.60 -18.97 -16.09
N PRO A 139 -4.04 -19.58 -17.21
CA PRO A 139 -3.21 -20.54 -17.95
C PRO A 139 -1.92 -19.94 -18.53
N VAL A 140 -1.92 -18.62 -18.83
CA VAL A 140 -0.71 -17.93 -19.30
C VAL A 140 0.29 -17.79 -18.17
N ILE A 141 -0.17 -17.40 -16.99
CA ILE A 141 0.68 -17.22 -15.80
C ILE A 141 1.28 -18.56 -15.35
N GLU A 142 0.50 -19.63 -15.36
CA GLU A 142 0.98 -20.98 -15.03
C GLU A 142 2.13 -21.42 -15.92
N ARG A 143 2.02 -21.14 -17.23
CA ARG A 143 3.10 -21.45 -18.20
C ARG A 143 4.36 -20.60 -18.01
N LEU A 144 4.23 -19.38 -17.52
CA LEU A 144 5.37 -18.48 -17.26
C LEU A 144 6.04 -18.76 -15.90
N SER A 145 5.36 -19.49 -15.02
CA SER A 145 5.83 -19.79 -13.66
C SER A 145 6.45 -21.20 -13.56
N SER A 146 6.40 -21.97 -14.62
CA SER A 146 7.03 -23.30 -14.75
C SER A 146 8.44 -23.20 -15.35
#